data_4e1ad64f154c89922bfde484dad48b8f
#
_entry.id   4e1ad64f154c89922bfde484dad48b8f
#
_cell.length_a   1.000
_cell.length_b   1.000
_cell.length_c   1.000
_cell.angle_alpha   90.00
_cell.angle_beta   90.00
_cell.angle_gamma   90.00
#
_symmetry.space_group_name_H-M   'P 1'
#
loop_
_entity.id
_entity.type
_entity.pdbx_description
1 polymer ?
#
loop_
_entity_poly.entity_id
_entity_poly.type
_entity_poly.pdbx_seq_one_letter_code
_entity_poly.pdbx_strand_id
1 'polypeptide(L)'
;MISAAIERCAGIDVHKKFLAVCVMVGPLEGEPRIEKRRYGTTVSELNDLREWLQSQAVTHVVMESTGSYWKPVFNVLEEAVRVYLANPQEVKNRKGHKTDDKDGWWLAHLLRHAMIQPSFIPPRAIRELRDLTRRRKRLPGNSTSERNRVQKILEDANVKLGNVLSDVFGASGQLMLDALLEGQATPVQVAQLAQRKAKKKIPQIIAALEGHQMSAHHRQLIRYSLDHLQFLEEQILKLDNDIAAKIREAQLEPQWQLLQTVPAIRETSAAAILAETGGDMTTFPSVKHISSWAGLCPGNNRSAGKNKSSQTTGGNPWLRSSLVECSWAATVKRNCFLREKFWRIVTKTRDHKKGPALIAVAHTLLQLIFQVLSTGKPYVERGVPPLDERQRNRIIRHHVRRLGKLGIAIHSMQPAATAGLGRPLKAVLLEPRPQAPS
;
A
#
# COMPACT_ATOMS: atom_id res chain seq x y z
N MET A 1 25.93 -34.33 -0.09
CA MET A 1 26.36 -33.19 -0.91
C MET A 1 25.17 -32.66 -1.69
N ILE A 2 24.97 -31.35 -1.78
CA ILE A 2 23.93 -30.76 -2.61
C ILE A 2 24.42 -30.82 -4.06
N SER A 3 23.70 -31.51 -4.97
CA SER A 3 24.10 -31.61 -6.38
C SER A 3 23.95 -30.23 -7.08
N ALA A 4 24.86 -29.94 -8.01
CA ALA A 4 24.74 -28.76 -8.87
C ALA A 4 23.54 -28.94 -9.82
N ALA A 5 22.88 -27.80 -10.16
CA ALA A 5 21.71 -27.75 -11.03
C ALA A 5 21.96 -26.92 -12.31
N ILE A 6 23.00 -26.11 -12.33
CA ILE A 6 23.32 -25.20 -13.44
C ILE A 6 24.81 -25.35 -13.79
N GLU A 7 25.12 -25.70 -15.02
CA GLU A 7 26.51 -25.93 -15.48
C GLU A 7 27.27 -24.62 -15.72
N ARG A 8 26.58 -23.56 -16.18
CA ARG A 8 27.19 -22.30 -16.63
C ARG A 8 26.44 -21.12 -16.01
N CYS A 9 27.03 -20.56 -14.95
CA CYS A 9 26.40 -19.47 -14.21
C CYS A 9 27.43 -18.42 -13.75
N ALA A 10 26.92 -17.24 -13.40
CA ALA A 10 27.73 -16.20 -12.81
C ALA A 10 27.03 -15.54 -11.60
N GLY A 11 27.84 -15.11 -10.64
CA GLY A 11 27.44 -14.26 -9.55
C GLY A 11 28.10 -12.89 -9.68
N ILE A 12 27.30 -11.83 -9.51
CA ILE A 12 27.77 -10.45 -9.61
C ILE A 12 27.48 -9.75 -8.29
N ASP A 13 28.53 -9.31 -7.61
CA ASP A 13 28.42 -8.36 -6.52
C ASP A 13 28.49 -6.94 -7.09
N VAL A 14 27.42 -6.16 -6.82
CA VAL A 14 27.18 -4.87 -7.47
C VAL A 14 27.49 -3.73 -6.51
N HIS A 15 28.58 -2.99 -6.82
CA HIS A 15 28.93 -1.75 -6.14
C HIS A 15 28.60 -0.53 -7.00
N LYS A 16 28.67 0.66 -6.41
CA LYS A 16 28.42 1.93 -7.12
C LYS A 16 29.40 2.18 -8.27
N LYS A 17 30.68 1.82 -8.10
CA LYS A 17 31.77 2.14 -9.04
C LYS A 17 32.27 0.94 -9.84
N PHE A 18 32.00 -0.26 -9.40
CA PHE A 18 32.49 -1.49 -10.03
C PHE A 18 31.57 -2.68 -9.74
N LEU A 19 31.77 -3.73 -10.49
CA LEU A 19 31.15 -5.03 -10.37
C LEU A 19 32.24 -6.08 -10.13
N ALA A 20 32.08 -6.92 -9.11
CA ALA A 20 32.91 -8.11 -8.92
C ALA A 20 32.14 -9.34 -9.47
N VAL A 21 32.64 -9.93 -10.54
CA VAL A 21 31.98 -10.99 -11.27
C VAL A 21 32.72 -12.30 -11.11
N CYS A 22 32.01 -13.36 -10.77
CA CYS A 22 32.54 -14.71 -10.70
C CYS A 22 31.73 -15.63 -11.64
N VAL A 23 32.38 -16.19 -12.63
CA VAL A 23 31.82 -17.18 -13.56
C VAL A 23 32.22 -18.58 -13.12
N MET A 24 31.26 -19.50 -13.13
CA MET A 24 31.46 -20.93 -12.88
C MET A 24 30.96 -21.73 -14.08
N VAL A 25 31.88 -22.50 -14.70
CA VAL A 25 31.59 -23.34 -15.86
C VAL A 25 32.13 -24.77 -15.63
N GLY A 26 31.29 -25.76 -15.71
CA GLY A 26 31.70 -27.16 -15.54
C GLY A 26 30.50 -28.09 -15.39
N PRO A 27 30.74 -29.42 -15.46
CA PRO A 27 29.71 -30.44 -15.36
C PRO A 27 29.00 -30.37 -14.00
N LEU A 28 27.77 -30.91 -13.95
CA LEU A 28 26.98 -30.97 -12.70
C LEU A 28 27.67 -31.83 -11.63
N GLU A 29 28.36 -32.89 -12.07
CA GLU A 29 29.13 -33.79 -11.22
C GLU A 29 30.62 -33.47 -11.33
N GLY A 30 31.08 -32.52 -10.54
CA GLY A 30 32.49 -32.14 -10.52
C GLY A 30 32.75 -30.68 -10.18
N GLU A 31 34.03 -30.34 -10.02
CA GLU A 31 34.46 -28.98 -9.71
C GLU A 31 34.35 -28.08 -10.96
N PRO A 32 33.71 -26.92 -10.88
CA PRO A 32 33.63 -26.00 -12.00
C PRO A 32 34.96 -25.25 -12.18
N ARG A 33 35.30 -24.92 -13.42
CA ARG A 33 36.27 -23.85 -13.69
C ARG A 33 35.74 -22.53 -13.20
N ILE A 34 36.52 -21.82 -12.40
CA ILE A 34 36.14 -20.53 -11.80
C ILE A 34 36.98 -19.45 -12.43
N GLU A 35 36.34 -18.42 -12.94
CA GLU A 35 37.02 -17.23 -13.46
C GLU A 35 36.40 -15.99 -12.84
N LYS A 36 37.27 -15.08 -12.37
CA LYS A 36 36.85 -13.83 -11.72
C LYS A 36 37.34 -12.66 -12.53
N ARG A 37 36.48 -11.66 -12.73
CA ARG A 37 36.84 -10.39 -13.36
C ARG A 37 36.16 -9.25 -12.65
N ARG A 38 36.71 -8.06 -12.81
CA ARG A 38 36.18 -6.80 -12.32
C ARG A 38 35.89 -5.89 -13.49
N TYR A 39 34.70 -5.28 -13.46
CA TYR A 39 34.25 -4.33 -14.48
C TYR A 39 33.82 -3.03 -13.79
N GLY A 40 33.92 -1.89 -14.48
CA GLY A 40 33.25 -0.66 -14.06
C GLY A 40 31.75 -0.69 -14.33
N THR A 41 31.09 0.44 -14.13
CA THR A 41 29.63 0.58 -14.27
C THR A 41 29.22 1.47 -15.44
N THR A 42 30.17 1.83 -16.32
CA THR A 42 29.87 2.54 -17.57
C THR A 42 29.21 1.61 -18.58
N VAL A 43 28.46 2.17 -19.52
CA VAL A 43 27.76 1.39 -20.55
C VAL A 43 28.73 0.54 -21.36
N SER A 44 29.91 1.06 -21.70
CA SER A 44 30.96 0.31 -22.42
C SER A 44 31.38 -0.93 -21.63
N GLU A 45 31.72 -0.75 -20.34
CA GLU A 45 32.19 -1.85 -19.49
C GLU A 45 31.08 -2.87 -19.19
N LEU A 46 29.81 -2.45 -19.14
CA LEU A 46 28.66 -3.36 -19.02
C LEU A 46 28.46 -4.16 -20.32
N ASN A 47 28.74 -3.60 -21.49
CA ASN A 47 28.74 -4.33 -22.75
C ASN A 47 29.90 -5.33 -22.81
N ASP A 48 31.11 -4.94 -22.39
CA ASP A 48 32.26 -5.86 -22.28
C ASP A 48 31.94 -7.04 -21.36
N LEU A 49 31.27 -6.77 -20.24
CA LEU A 49 30.76 -7.82 -19.34
C LEU A 49 29.78 -8.75 -20.05
N ARG A 50 28.81 -8.20 -20.78
CA ARG A 50 27.81 -9.00 -21.53
C ARG A 50 28.52 -9.91 -22.56
N GLU A 51 29.44 -9.36 -23.34
CA GLU A 51 30.20 -10.12 -24.36
C GLU A 51 31.04 -11.21 -23.71
N TRP A 52 31.69 -10.92 -22.59
CA TRP A 52 32.43 -11.94 -21.85
C TRP A 52 31.53 -13.07 -21.34
N LEU A 53 30.37 -12.75 -20.73
CA LEU A 53 29.42 -13.75 -20.27
C LEU A 53 28.91 -14.61 -21.42
N GLN A 54 28.64 -14.04 -22.58
CA GLN A 54 28.26 -14.75 -23.81
C GLN A 54 29.39 -15.66 -24.31
N SER A 55 30.66 -15.17 -24.32
CA SER A 55 31.82 -15.99 -24.73
C SER A 55 32.04 -17.22 -23.83
N GLN A 56 31.67 -17.11 -22.55
CA GLN A 56 31.69 -18.23 -21.61
C GLN A 56 30.42 -19.11 -21.70
N ALA A 57 29.45 -18.77 -22.59
CA ALA A 57 28.17 -19.40 -22.73
C ALA A 57 27.39 -19.47 -21.40
N VAL A 58 27.48 -18.41 -20.57
CA VAL A 58 26.77 -18.31 -19.31
C VAL A 58 25.27 -18.22 -19.60
N THR A 59 24.48 -19.05 -18.95
CA THR A 59 23.03 -19.12 -19.12
C THR A 59 22.28 -18.36 -18.03
N HIS A 60 22.83 -18.32 -16.83
CA HIS A 60 22.20 -17.75 -15.64
C HIS A 60 23.15 -16.84 -14.89
N VAL A 61 22.64 -15.69 -14.50
CA VAL A 61 23.37 -14.71 -13.68
C VAL A 61 22.56 -14.41 -12.44
N VAL A 62 23.22 -14.24 -11.30
CA VAL A 62 22.59 -13.74 -10.08
C VAL A 62 23.34 -12.51 -9.56
N MET A 63 22.58 -11.54 -9.09
CA MET A 63 23.09 -10.36 -8.37
C MET A 63 22.24 -10.05 -7.14
N GLU A 64 22.81 -9.37 -6.16
CA GLU A 64 22.09 -8.91 -4.99
C GLU A 64 21.29 -7.63 -5.30
N SER A 65 20.05 -7.53 -4.82
CA SER A 65 19.16 -6.39 -5.05
C SER A 65 19.46 -5.19 -4.13
N THR A 66 20.74 -4.84 -3.94
CA THR A 66 21.16 -3.72 -3.08
C THR A 66 20.90 -2.37 -3.74
N GLY A 67 20.03 -1.57 -3.15
CA GLY A 67 19.68 -0.22 -3.61
C GLY A 67 19.13 -0.19 -5.04
N SER A 68 19.68 0.72 -5.88
CA SER A 68 19.29 0.89 -7.29
C SER A 68 20.41 0.51 -8.27
N TYR A 69 21.58 0.16 -7.78
CA TYR A 69 22.78 -0.06 -8.60
C TYR A 69 22.69 -1.29 -9.52
N TRP A 70 21.88 -2.27 -9.16
CA TRP A 70 21.62 -3.46 -9.98
C TRP A 70 20.83 -3.16 -11.27
N LYS A 71 20.00 -2.09 -11.31
CA LYS A 71 19.12 -1.79 -12.45
C LYS A 71 19.87 -1.60 -13.78
N PRO A 72 20.95 -0.78 -13.88
CA PRO A 72 21.70 -0.65 -15.12
C PRO A 72 22.30 -1.96 -15.59
N VAL A 73 22.85 -2.76 -14.68
CA VAL A 73 23.42 -4.08 -14.98
C VAL A 73 22.35 -5.02 -15.51
N PHE A 74 21.20 -5.07 -14.83
CA PHE A 74 20.05 -5.86 -15.24
C PHE A 74 19.59 -5.50 -16.65
N ASN A 75 19.41 -4.21 -16.94
CA ASN A 75 18.92 -3.72 -18.23
C ASN A 75 19.85 -4.07 -19.42
N VAL A 76 21.15 -4.21 -19.18
CA VAL A 76 22.11 -4.60 -20.22
C VAL A 76 22.16 -6.12 -20.40
N LEU A 77 21.94 -6.88 -19.31
CA LEU A 77 22.08 -8.34 -19.32
C LEU A 77 20.77 -9.10 -19.60
N GLU A 78 19.59 -8.51 -19.35
CA GLU A 78 18.27 -9.21 -19.39
C GLU A 78 17.92 -9.83 -20.76
N GLU A 79 18.46 -9.27 -21.86
CA GLU A 79 18.25 -9.78 -23.22
C GLU A 79 19.23 -10.91 -23.60
N ALA A 80 20.39 -10.99 -22.91
CA ALA A 80 21.45 -11.90 -23.26
C ALA A 80 21.48 -13.17 -22.39
N VAL A 81 21.11 -13.06 -21.12
CA VAL A 81 21.16 -14.14 -20.14
C VAL A 81 20.00 -14.06 -19.17
N ARG A 82 19.65 -15.20 -18.55
CA ARG A 82 18.62 -15.19 -17.49
C ARG A 82 19.18 -14.60 -16.20
N VAL A 83 18.72 -13.41 -15.84
CA VAL A 83 19.19 -12.68 -14.65
C VAL A 83 18.27 -12.90 -13.46
N TYR A 84 18.83 -13.31 -12.34
CA TYR A 84 18.15 -13.44 -11.05
C TYR A 84 18.60 -12.36 -10.07
N LEU A 85 17.64 -11.82 -9.32
CA LEU A 85 17.95 -10.98 -8.16
C LEU A 85 17.76 -11.77 -6.87
N ALA A 86 18.79 -11.86 -6.07
CA ALA A 86 18.75 -12.45 -4.74
C ALA A 86 18.31 -11.42 -3.70
N ASN A 87 17.51 -11.87 -2.73
CA ASN A 87 17.17 -11.06 -1.58
C ASN A 87 18.40 -10.98 -0.64
N PRO A 88 18.87 -9.77 -0.26
CA PRO A 88 20.02 -9.60 0.64
C PRO A 88 19.87 -10.35 1.98
N GLN A 89 18.66 -10.42 2.52
CA GLN A 89 18.41 -11.13 3.79
C GLN A 89 18.54 -12.65 3.63
N GLU A 90 18.15 -13.20 2.49
CA GLU A 90 18.27 -14.61 2.20
C GLU A 90 19.74 -15.01 2.05
N VAL A 91 20.52 -14.21 1.34
CA VAL A 91 21.98 -14.42 1.16
C VAL A 91 22.72 -14.31 2.51
N LYS A 92 22.39 -13.30 3.33
CA LYS A 92 23.01 -13.10 4.66
C LYS A 92 22.69 -14.19 5.67
N ASN A 93 21.50 -14.77 5.61
CA ASN A 93 21.11 -15.84 6.53
C ASN A 93 21.81 -17.18 6.26
N ARG A 94 22.50 -17.32 5.14
CA ARG A 94 23.28 -18.50 4.79
C ARG A 94 24.73 -18.25 5.21
N LYS A 95 25.22 -19.04 6.15
CA LYS A 95 26.60 -18.94 6.68
C LYS A 95 27.62 -19.09 5.55
N GLY A 96 28.43 -18.06 5.32
CA GLY A 96 29.56 -18.04 4.40
C GLY A 96 30.59 -17.01 4.85
N HIS A 97 31.83 -17.11 4.38
CA HIS A 97 32.88 -16.17 4.73
C HIS A 97 32.73 -14.84 3.97
N LYS A 98 32.62 -13.74 4.68
CA LYS A 98 32.52 -12.39 4.13
C LYS A 98 33.90 -11.83 3.75
N THR A 99 34.14 -11.64 2.46
CA THR A 99 35.11 -10.70 1.89
C THR A 99 34.59 -10.30 0.51
N ASP A 100 34.76 -9.05 0.10
CA ASP A 100 34.21 -8.50 -1.16
C ASP A 100 34.55 -9.35 -2.40
N ASP A 101 35.72 -9.99 -2.44
CA ASP A 101 36.12 -10.91 -3.51
C ASP A 101 35.46 -12.29 -3.46
N LYS A 102 34.77 -12.60 -2.35
CA LYS A 102 34.05 -13.86 -2.15
C LYS A 102 32.57 -13.73 -2.38
N ASP A 103 32.00 -12.51 -2.36
CA ASP A 103 30.55 -12.32 -2.44
C ASP A 103 30.02 -12.68 -3.83
N GLY A 104 30.70 -12.31 -4.92
CA GLY A 104 30.38 -12.76 -6.27
C GLY A 104 30.52 -14.29 -6.43
N TRP A 105 31.55 -14.90 -5.85
CA TRP A 105 31.74 -16.34 -5.84
C TRP A 105 30.60 -17.04 -5.05
N TRP A 106 30.25 -16.52 -3.89
CA TRP A 106 29.19 -17.08 -3.06
C TRP A 106 27.83 -17.04 -3.76
N LEU A 107 27.51 -15.93 -4.42
CA LEU A 107 26.31 -15.80 -5.24
C LEU A 107 26.28 -16.83 -6.37
N ALA A 108 27.40 -16.97 -7.12
CA ALA A 108 27.52 -17.97 -8.18
C ALA A 108 27.35 -19.40 -7.64
N HIS A 109 27.96 -19.71 -6.49
CA HIS A 109 27.86 -21.02 -5.85
C HIS A 109 26.42 -21.33 -5.43
N LEU A 110 25.73 -20.38 -4.79
CA LEU A 110 24.32 -20.54 -4.40
C LEU A 110 23.41 -20.73 -5.63
N LEU A 111 23.66 -19.99 -6.72
CA LEU A 111 22.91 -20.11 -7.96
C LEU A 111 23.17 -21.47 -8.61
N ARG A 112 24.42 -21.91 -8.71
CA ARG A 112 24.81 -23.21 -9.28
C ARG A 112 24.04 -24.39 -8.65
N HIS A 113 23.79 -24.32 -7.34
CA HIS A 113 23.10 -25.36 -6.58
C HIS A 113 21.59 -25.09 -6.40
N ALA A 114 20.99 -24.17 -7.19
CA ALA A 114 19.58 -23.79 -7.10
C ALA A 114 19.12 -23.41 -5.67
N MET A 115 20.04 -22.82 -4.89
CA MET A 115 19.77 -22.45 -3.50
C MET A 115 19.24 -21.04 -3.33
N ILE A 116 19.06 -20.28 -4.42
CA ILE A 116 18.50 -18.92 -4.43
C ILE A 116 17.09 -18.97 -4.97
N GLN A 117 16.16 -18.34 -4.23
CA GLN A 117 14.84 -18.03 -4.76
C GLN A 117 14.90 -16.65 -5.45
N PRO A 118 14.67 -16.57 -6.77
CA PRO A 118 14.74 -15.30 -7.47
C PRO A 118 13.63 -14.35 -7.03
N SER A 119 13.99 -13.10 -6.80
CA SER A 119 13.00 -12.04 -6.61
C SER A 119 12.24 -11.77 -7.90
N PHE A 120 10.95 -11.49 -7.81
CA PHE A 120 10.14 -11.17 -8.98
C PHE A 120 10.56 -9.82 -9.59
N ILE A 121 11.01 -9.86 -10.84
CA ILE A 121 11.31 -8.69 -11.67
C ILE A 121 10.32 -8.69 -12.83
N PRO A 122 9.42 -7.71 -12.91
CA PRO A 122 8.49 -7.65 -14.02
C PRO A 122 9.16 -7.17 -15.30
N PRO A 123 8.52 -7.38 -16.48
CA PRO A 123 8.93 -6.84 -17.75
C PRO A 123 9.14 -5.31 -17.71
N ARG A 124 9.92 -4.77 -18.64
CA ARG A 124 10.32 -3.35 -18.69
C ARG A 124 9.12 -2.40 -18.60
N ALA A 125 8.07 -2.63 -19.39
CA ALA A 125 6.87 -1.79 -19.37
C ALA A 125 6.23 -1.70 -17.96
N ILE A 126 6.23 -2.81 -17.22
CA ILE A 126 5.71 -2.85 -15.85
C ILE A 126 6.67 -2.17 -14.86
N ARG A 127 8.00 -2.24 -15.09
CA ARG A 127 8.96 -1.49 -14.25
C ARG A 127 8.79 0.02 -14.41
N GLU A 128 8.58 0.49 -15.64
CA GLU A 128 8.30 1.88 -15.93
C GLU A 128 6.97 2.35 -15.31
N LEU A 129 5.91 1.56 -15.43
CA LEU A 129 4.63 1.80 -14.74
C LEU A 129 4.80 1.85 -13.21
N ARG A 130 5.65 0.97 -12.65
CA ARG A 130 5.96 0.94 -11.22
C ARG A 130 6.66 2.22 -10.76
N ASP A 131 7.57 2.77 -11.54
CA ASP A 131 8.26 4.02 -11.20
C ASP A 131 7.26 5.20 -11.21
N LEU A 132 6.33 5.27 -12.18
CA LEU A 132 5.28 6.30 -12.25
C LEU A 132 4.31 6.19 -11.05
N THR A 133 3.77 5.00 -10.77
CA THR A 133 2.81 4.80 -9.68
C THR A 133 3.43 5.07 -8.31
N ARG A 134 4.70 4.70 -8.09
CA ARG A 134 5.44 5.01 -6.87
C ARG A 134 5.73 6.50 -6.72
N ARG A 135 6.06 7.20 -7.82
CA ARG A 135 6.21 8.65 -7.82
C ARG A 135 4.90 9.31 -7.45
N ARG A 136 3.81 8.93 -8.10
CA ARG A 136 2.46 9.45 -7.86
C ARG A 136 2.04 9.27 -6.40
N LYS A 137 2.32 8.11 -5.79
CA LYS A 137 1.96 7.78 -4.41
C LYS A 137 2.64 8.67 -3.37
N ARG A 138 3.78 9.28 -3.68
CA ARG A 138 4.50 10.18 -2.76
C ARG A 138 3.94 11.60 -2.75
N LEU A 139 3.37 12.06 -3.87
CA LEU A 139 2.94 13.45 -4.01
C LEU A 139 1.85 13.89 -3.02
N PRO A 140 0.82 13.09 -2.69
CA PRO A 140 -0.16 13.47 -1.67
C PRO A 140 0.46 13.76 -0.29
N GLY A 141 1.53 13.07 0.08
CA GLY A 141 2.29 13.36 1.30
C GLY A 141 2.95 14.74 1.26
N ASN A 142 3.50 15.13 0.11
CA ASN A 142 4.08 16.45 -0.09
C ASN A 142 2.98 17.54 0.00
N SER A 143 1.83 17.34 -0.64
CA SER A 143 0.68 18.24 -0.54
C SER A 143 0.20 18.40 0.91
N THR A 144 0.15 17.31 1.68
CA THR A 144 -0.19 17.35 3.12
C THR A 144 0.83 18.18 3.90
N SER A 145 2.12 18.04 3.59
CA SER A 145 3.18 18.80 4.24
C SER A 145 3.06 20.30 3.97
N GLU A 146 2.73 20.71 2.73
CA GLU A 146 2.49 22.11 2.39
C GLU A 146 1.23 22.66 3.08
N ARG A 147 0.14 21.91 3.09
CA ARG A 147 -1.08 22.31 3.83
C ARG A 147 -0.81 22.52 5.32
N ASN A 148 -0.03 21.66 5.93
CA ASN A 148 0.39 21.80 7.32
C ASN A 148 1.29 23.04 7.52
N ARG A 149 2.13 23.39 6.53
CA ARG A 149 2.97 24.59 6.56
C ARG A 149 2.10 25.86 6.56
N VAL A 150 1.13 25.93 5.65
CA VAL A 150 0.16 27.05 5.64
C VAL A 150 -0.57 27.17 6.97
N GLN A 151 -1.05 26.07 7.55
CA GLN A 151 -1.71 26.11 8.85
C GLN A 151 -0.80 26.65 9.97
N LYS A 152 0.49 26.29 9.97
CA LYS A 152 1.46 26.83 10.94
C LYS A 152 1.67 28.34 10.77
N ILE A 153 1.71 28.83 9.52
CA ILE A 153 1.85 30.27 9.26
C ILE A 153 0.59 31.02 9.70
N LEU A 154 -0.60 30.44 9.48
CA LEU A 154 -1.86 31.00 9.99
C LEU A 154 -1.89 31.07 11.53
N GLU A 155 -1.40 30.02 12.19
CA GLU A 155 -1.28 30.01 13.66
C GLU A 155 -0.31 31.06 14.16
N ASP A 156 0.82 31.28 13.50
CA ASP A 156 1.80 32.30 13.79
C ASP A 156 1.20 33.72 13.64
N ALA A 157 0.40 33.92 12.59
CA ALA A 157 -0.36 35.16 12.36
C ALA A 157 -1.59 35.34 13.27
N ASN A 158 -1.82 34.47 14.25
CA ASN A 158 -2.99 34.39 15.10
C ASN A 158 -4.33 34.28 14.33
N VAL A 159 -4.34 33.62 13.18
CA VAL A 159 -5.53 33.29 12.39
C VAL A 159 -6.01 31.90 12.75
N LYS A 160 -7.07 31.76 13.54
CA LYS A 160 -7.54 30.50 14.12
C LYS A 160 -8.63 29.80 13.29
N LEU A 161 -8.60 29.96 11.97
CA LEU A 161 -9.58 29.34 11.07
C LEU A 161 -9.61 27.82 11.20
N GLY A 162 -8.47 27.16 11.45
CA GLY A 162 -8.38 25.70 11.65
C GLY A 162 -9.15 25.18 12.87
N ASN A 163 -9.43 26.03 13.88
CA ASN A 163 -10.22 25.65 15.04
C ASN A 163 -11.74 25.66 14.76
N VAL A 164 -12.16 26.39 13.74
CA VAL A 164 -13.59 26.58 13.41
C VAL A 164 -14.00 25.77 12.18
N LEU A 165 -13.18 25.81 11.14
CA LEU A 165 -13.40 25.08 9.90
C LEU A 165 -12.85 23.66 10.00
N SER A 166 -13.58 22.69 9.49
CA SER A 166 -13.09 21.30 9.39
C SER A 166 -11.97 21.13 8.36
N ASP A 167 -11.91 22.04 7.38
CA ASP A 167 -10.89 22.08 6.33
C ASP A 167 -10.70 23.54 5.88
N VAL A 168 -9.51 24.10 6.12
CA VAL A 168 -9.11 25.43 5.69
C VAL A 168 -8.90 25.53 4.19
N PHE A 169 -8.64 24.39 3.53
CA PHE A 169 -8.48 24.31 2.07
C PHE A 169 -9.77 23.88 1.35
N GLY A 170 -10.88 23.74 2.07
CA GLY A 170 -12.20 23.53 1.49
C GLY A 170 -12.80 24.82 0.92
N ALA A 171 -13.92 24.72 0.19
CA ALA A 171 -14.51 25.82 -0.57
C ALA A 171 -14.67 27.15 0.22
N SER A 172 -15.12 27.11 1.48
CA SER A 172 -15.23 28.32 2.31
C SER A 172 -13.86 28.82 2.78
N GLY A 173 -12.98 27.88 3.18
CA GLY A 173 -11.66 28.23 3.70
C GLY A 173 -10.76 28.83 2.63
N GLN A 174 -10.86 28.36 1.40
CA GLN A 174 -10.09 28.88 0.26
C GLN A 174 -10.48 30.33 -0.06
N LEU A 175 -11.77 30.66 -0.15
CA LEU A 175 -12.24 32.02 -0.35
C LEU A 175 -11.80 32.96 0.77
N MET A 176 -11.84 32.47 2.02
CA MET A 176 -11.37 33.25 3.18
C MET A 176 -9.87 33.46 3.16
N LEU A 177 -9.11 32.43 2.78
CA LEU A 177 -7.66 32.51 2.65
C LEU A 177 -7.25 33.51 1.58
N ASP A 178 -7.90 33.48 0.42
CA ASP A 178 -7.66 34.43 -0.67
C ASP A 178 -7.92 35.87 -0.22
N ALA A 179 -9.05 36.15 0.44
CA ALA A 179 -9.36 37.46 0.99
C ALA A 179 -8.34 37.94 2.04
N LEU A 180 -7.84 37.02 2.88
CA LEU A 180 -6.78 37.34 3.85
C LEU A 180 -5.44 37.64 3.18
N LEU A 181 -5.15 37.00 2.05
CA LEU A 181 -3.94 37.24 1.26
C LEU A 181 -3.97 38.55 0.50
N GLU A 182 -5.15 39.04 0.10
CA GLU A 182 -5.34 40.37 -0.46
C GLU A 182 -5.14 41.47 0.61
N GLY A 183 -5.50 41.18 1.85
CA GLY A 183 -5.17 42.02 3.02
C GLY A 183 -6.03 43.28 3.18
N GLN A 184 -7.14 43.38 2.42
CA GLN A 184 -8.04 44.54 2.49
C GLN A 184 -9.36 44.24 3.23
N ALA A 185 -9.70 42.94 3.35
CA ALA A 185 -10.97 42.52 3.93
C ALA A 185 -10.94 42.54 5.46
N THR A 186 -11.99 43.07 6.07
CA THR A 186 -12.20 43.00 7.51
C THR A 186 -12.57 41.58 7.95
N PRO A 187 -12.39 41.20 9.23
CA PRO A 187 -12.83 39.91 9.74
C PRO A 187 -14.28 39.55 9.41
N VAL A 188 -15.18 40.54 9.44
CA VAL A 188 -16.59 40.38 9.11
C VAL A 188 -16.77 40.05 7.62
N GLN A 189 -16.10 40.79 6.73
CA GLN A 189 -16.16 40.52 5.29
C GLN A 189 -15.61 39.14 4.94
N VAL A 190 -14.48 38.74 5.53
CA VAL A 190 -13.92 37.40 5.35
C VAL A 190 -14.90 36.30 5.81
N ALA A 191 -15.54 36.50 6.99
CA ALA A 191 -16.50 35.54 7.53
C ALA A 191 -17.77 35.41 6.67
N GLN A 192 -18.19 36.45 5.96
CA GLN A 192 -19.34 36.42 5.03
C GLN A 192 -19.10 35.57 3.79
N LEU A 193 -17.85 35.22 3.46
CA LEU A 193 -17.51 34.29 2.40
C LEU A 193 -17.84 32.82 2.74
N ALA A 194 -18.32 32.57 3.97
CA ALA A 194 -18.72 31.24 4.41
C ALA A 194 -19.82 30.64 3.53
N GLN A 195 -19.65 29.36 3.13
CA GLN A 195 -20.59 28.64 2.30
C GLN A 195 -21.23 27.46 3.06
N ARG A 196 -22.44 27.06 2.64
CA ARG A 196 -23.13 25.87 3.14
C ARG A 196 -23.15 25.79 4.68
N LYS A 197 -22.58 24.73 5.27
CA LYS A 197 -22.54 24.51 6.73
C LYS A 197 -21.71 25.54 7.49
N ALA A 198 -20.69 26.14 6.84
CA ALA A 198 -19.85 27.16 7.46
C ALA A 198 -20.62 28.47 7.75
N LYS A 199 -21.71 28.77 7.02
CA LYS A 199 -22.59 29.91 7.30
C LYS A 199 -23.10 29.96 8.76
N LYS A 200 -23.37 28.77 9.33
CA LYS A 200 -23.80 28.68 10.74
C LYS A 200 -22.72 29.05 11.76
N LYS A 201 -21.47 29.17 11.31
CA LYS A 201 -20.29 29.43 12.14
C LYS A 201 -19.73 30.86 11.95
N ILE A 202 -20.44 31.74 11.22
CA ILE A 202 -19.97 33.15 10.97
C ILE A 202 -19.49 33.84 12.23
N PRO A 203 -20.23 33.86 13.36
CA PRO A 203 -19.76 34.51 14.57
C PRO A 203 -18.45 33.93 15.11
N GLN A 204 -18.29 32.61 15.03
CA GLN A 204 -17.07 31.92 15.46
C GLN A 204 -15.89 32.23 14.52
N ILE A 205 -16.15 32.39 13.22
CA ILE A 205 -15.14 32.75 12.22
C ILE A 205 -14.66 34.20 12.46
N ILE A 206 -15.57 35.14 12.76
CA ILE A 206 -15.22 36.53 13.12
C ILE A 206 -14.29 36.50 14.32
N ALA A 207 -14.68 35.85 15.41
CA ALA A 207 -13.86 35.72 16.62
C ALA A 207 -12.49 35.09 16.37
N ALA A 208 -12.40 34.11 15.42
CA ALA A 208 -11.15 33.43 15.03
C ALA A 208 -10.22 34.33 14.20
N LEU A 209 -10.73 35.41 13.64
CA LEU A 209 -10.00 36.41 12.85
C LEU A 209 -9.75 37.73 13.59
N GLU A 210 -10.46 37.97 14.68
CA GLU A 210 -10.38 39.22 15.42
C GLU A 210 -8.98 39.36 16.04
N GLY A 211 -8.35 40.53 15.81
CA GLY A 211 -7.02 40.83 16.33
C GLY A 211 -5.86 40.03 15.66
N HIS A 212 -6.09 39.39 14.51
CA HIS A 212 -5.03 38.70 13.79
C HIS A 212 -3.88 39.63 13.38
N GLN A 213 -2.66 39.08 13.30
CA GLN A 213 -1.44 39.83 12.95
C GLN A 213 -0.85 39.36 11.62
N MET A 214 -1.68 39.14 10.60
CA MET A 214 -1.26 38.75 9.27
C MET A 214 -0.42 39.86 8.62
N SER A 215 0.89 39.70 8.60
CA SER A 215 1.85 40.61 7.96
C SER A 215 2.01 40.31 6.45
N ALA A 216 2.69 41.21 5.73
CA ALA A 216 3.08 40.98 4.35
C ALA A 216 3.99 39.74 4.20
N HIS A 217 4.85 39.50 5.19
CA HIS A 217 5.70 38.31 5.22
C HIS A 217 4.88 37.01 5.32
N HIS A 218 3.89 36.94 6.21
CA HIS A 218 3.00 35.77 6.31
C HIS A 218 2.28 35.50 4.99
N ARG A 219 1.73 36.55 4.34
CA ARG A 219 1.05 36.45 3.06
C ARG A 219 1.98 35.90 1.98
N GLN A 220 3.22 36.37 1.93
CA GLN A 220 4.21 35.90 0.96
C GLN A 220 4.53 34.41 1.16
N LEU A 221 4.78 33.96 2.40
CA LEU A 221 5.06 32.56 2.71
C LEU A 221 3.88 31.64 2.37
N ILE A 222 2.65 32.09 2.62
CA ILE A 222 1.44 31.33 2.28
C ILE A 222 1.31 31.23 0.75
N ARG A 223 1.54 32.32 0.00
CA ARG A 223 1.52 32.27 -1.48
C ARG A 223 2.50 31.25 -2.03
N TYR A 224 3.76 31.23 -1.59
CA TYR A 224 4.71 30.21 -2.00
C TYR A 224 4.23 28.77 -1.75
N SER A 225 3.59 28.55 -0.61
CA SER A 225 3.03 27.23 -0.30
C SER A 225 1.82 26.87 -1.16
N LEU A 226 0.96 27.85 -1.49
CA LEU A 226 -0.19 27.64 -2.38
C LEU A 226 0.25 27.40 -3.83
N ASP A 227 1.22 28.15 -4.33
CA ASP A 227 1.81 27.94 -5.65
C ASP A 227 2.40 26.53 -5.77
N HIS A 228 3.11 26.07 -4.71
CA HIS A 228 3.63 24.72 -4.67
C HIS A 228 2.52 23.67 -4.57
N LEU A 229 1.43 23.91 -3.85
CA LEU A 229 0.25 23.03 -3.82
C LEU A 229 -0.38 22.88 -5.21
N GLN A 230 -0.57 23.99 -5.91
CA GLN A 230 -1.08 23.97 -7.30
C GLN A 230 -0.16 23.16 -8.21
N PHE A 231 1.15 23.42 -8.15
CA PHE A 231 2.13 22.64 -8.92
C PHE A 231 2.04 21.14 -8.62
N LEU A 232 1.89 20.74 -7.34
CA LEU A 232 1.75 19.34 -6.97
C LEU A 232 0.47 18.71 -7.50
N GLU A 233 -0.64 19.45 -7.53
CA GLU A 233 -1.93 19.00 -8.10
C GLU A 233 -1.81 18.78 -9.61
N GLU A 234 -1.18 19.70 -10.34
CA GLU A 234 -0.88 19.58 -11.77
C GLU A 234 0.03 18.36 -12.05
N GLN A 235 1.07 18.14 -11.23
CA GLN A 235 1.93 16.97 -11.35
C GLN A 235 1.19 15.65 -11.09
N ILE A 236 0.25 15.63 -10.14
CA ILE A 236 -0.59 14.47 -9.86
C ILE A 236 -1.45 14.14 -11.09
N LEU A 237 -2.12 15.16 -11.67
CA LEU A 237 -2.97 14.99 -12.86
C LEU A 237 -2.16 14.48 -14.06
N LYS A 238 -0.99 15.07 -14.29
CA LYS A 238 -0.08 14.63 -15.36
C LYS A 238 0.33 13.18 -15.19
N LEU A 239 0.74 12.79 -13.97
CA LEU A 239 1.11 11.40 -13.68
C LEU A 239 -0.07 10.43 -13.81
N ASP A 240 -1.29 10.84 -13.45
CA ASP A 240 -2.48 9.99 -13.61
C ASP A 240 -2.74 9.73 -15.13
N ASN A 241 -2.54 10.74 -16.01
CA ASN A 241 -2.62 10.57 -17.45
C ASN A 241 -1.50 9.67 -18.01
N ASP A 242 -0.25 9.90 -17.59
CA ASP A 242 0.91 9.09 -18.01
C ASP A 242 0.75 7.62 -17.58
N ILE A 243 0.24 7.37 -16.37
CA ILE A 243 -0.06 6.03 -15.85
C ILE A 243 -1.12 5.35 -16.72
N ALA A 244 -2.21 6.06 -17.06
CA ALA A 244 -3.26 5.51 -17.91
C ALA A 244 -2.76 5.20 -19.33
N ALA A 245 -1.90 6.05 -19.90
CA ALA A 245 -1.26 5.81 -21.19
C ALA A 245 -0.35 4.58 -21.13
N LYS A 246 0.46 4.45 -20.06
CA LYS A 246 1.38 3.30 -19.88
C LYS A 246 0.63 1.98 -19.66
N ILE A 247 -0.53 1.99 -19.01
CA ILE A 247 -1.39 0.80 -18.87
C ILE A 247 -1.89 0.33 -20.23
N ARG A 248 -2.29 1.25 -21.13
CA ARG A 248 -2.72 0.91 -22.48
C ARG A 248 -1.56 0.36 -23.32
N GLU A 249 -0.40 1.02 -23.28
CA GLU A 249 0.83 0.57 -23.95
C GLU A 249 1.24 -0.85 -23.52
N ALA A 250 1.11 -1.14 -22.23
CA ALA A 250 1.41 -2.46 -21.66
C ALA A 250 0.26 -3.49 -21.87
N GLN A 251 -0.82 -3.14 -22.56
CA GLN A 251 -2.00 -3.97 -22.80
C GLN A 251 -2.66 -4.50 -21.51
N LEU A 252 -2.60 -3.74 -20.42
CA LEU A 252 -3.16 -4.10 -19.11
C LEU A 252 -4.54 -3.48 -18.83
N GLU A 253 -5.16 -2.82 -19.80
CA GLU A 253 -6.44 -2.14 -19.60
C GLU A 253 -7.56 -3.08 -19.16
N PRO A 254 -7.71 -4.31 -19.72
CA PRO A 254 -8.71 -5.27 -19.24
C PRO A 254 -8.53 -5.63 -17.76
N GLN A 255 -7.28 -5.90 -17.32
CA GLN A 255 -6.97 -6.21 -15.92
C GLN A 255 -7.19 -5.00 -15.02
N TRP A 256 -6.89 -3.78 -15.51
CA TRP A 256 -7.12 -2.54 -14.79
C TRP A 256 -8.60 -2.28 -14.53
N GLN A 257 -9.46 -2.46 -15.54
CA GLN A 257 -10.90 -2.35 -15.40
C GLN A 257 -11.46 -3.46 -14.50
N LEU A 258 -10.97 -4.68 -14.67
CA LEU A 258 -11.38 -5.83 -13.90
C LEU A 258 -11.12 -5.66 -12.40
N LEU A 259 -9.97 -5.11 -12.01
CA LEU A 259 -9.65 -4.80 -10.62
C LEU A 259 -10.59 -3.77 -10.00
N GLN A 260 -11.11 -2.84 -10.77
CA GLN A 260 -12.04 -1.81 -10.29
C GLN A 260 -13.42 -2.35 -9.93
N THR A 261 -13.74 -3.59 -10.31
CA THR A 261 -14.95 -4.29 -9.84
C THR A 261 -14.84 -4.69 -8.36
N VAL A 262 -13.61 -4.83 -7.84
CA VAL A 262 -13.37 -5.20 -6.44
C VAL A 262 -13.67 -4.01 -5.51
N PRO A 263 -14.39 -4.21 -4.40
CA PRO A 263 -14.75 -3.13 -3.49
C PRO A 263 -13.53 -2.33 -3.01
N ALA A 264 -13.67 -0.99 -3.04
CA ALA A 264 -12.66 -0.02 -2.61
C ALA A 264 -11.37 0.04 -3.46
N ILE A 265 -11.32 -0.66 -4.58
CA ILE A 265 -10.29 -0.47 -5.61
C ILE A 265 -10.82 0.51 -6.66
N ARG A 266 -10.06 1.57 -6.93
CA ARG A 266 -10.32 2.57 -7.95
C ARG A 266 -9.13 2.64 -8.91
N GLU A 267 -9.22 3.47 -9.94
CA GLU A 267 -8.22 3.63 -11.00
C GLU A 267 -6.77 3.67 -10.48
N THR A 268 -6.46 4.61 -9.59
CA THR A 268 -5.12 4.80 -9.05
C THR A 268 -4.62 3.59 -8.26
N SER A 269 -5.49 2.97 -7.45
CA SER A 269 -5.11 1.78 -6.66
C SER A 269 -4.99 0.54 -7.52
N ALA A 270 -5.85 0.38 -8.55
CA ALA A 270 -5.75 -0.70 -9.52
C ALA A 270 -4.42 -0.61 -10.31
N ALA A 271 -4.06 0.61 -10.77
CA ALA A 271 -2.78 0.86 -11.43
C ALA A 271 -1.58 0.50 -10.54
N ALA A 272 -1.61 0.92 -9.26
CA ALA A 272 -0.55 0.61 -8.31
C ALA A 272 -0.43 -0.90 -8.04
N ILE A 273 -1.54 -1.62 -7.96
CA ILE A 273 -1.56 -3.08 -7.79
C ILE A 273 -0.97 -3.77 -9.02
N LEU A 274 -1.39 -3.40 -10.24
CA LEU A 274 -0.85 -3.95 -11.49
C LEU A 274 0.64 -3.67 -11.63
N ALA A 275 1.09 -2.46 -11.33
CA ALA A 275 2.50 -2.09 -11.35
C ALA A 275 3.37 -2.95 -10.43
N GLU A 276 2.85 -3.33 -9.27
CA GLU A 276 3.58 -4.18 -8.33
C GLU A 276 3.49 -5.66 -8.68
N THR A 277 2.36 -6.16 -9.16
CA THR A 277 2.12 -7.60 -9.41
C THR A 277 2.42 -8.04 -10.84
N GLY A 278 2.46 -7.10 -11.80
CA GLY A 278 2.63 -7.40 -13.22
C GLY A 278 1.33 -7.78 -13.94
N GLY A 279 0.23 -7.97 -13.22
CA GLY A 279 -1.07 -8.35 -13.81
C GLY A 279 -1.21 -9.84 -14.14
N ASP A 280 -0.11 -10.54 -14.34
CA ASP A 280 -0.06 -12.00 -14.59
C ASP A 280 0.13 -12.77 -13.28
N MET A 281 -0.90 -13.52 -12.89
CA MET A 281 -0.89 -14.32 -11.66
C MET A 281 -0.18 -15.66 -11.80
N THR A 282 0.21 -16.08 -12.99
CA THR A 282 0.99 -17.33 -13.19
C THR A 282 2.37 -17.23 -12.56
N THR A 283 2.88 -16.01 -12.40
CA THR A 283 4.14 -15.71 -11.68
C THR A 283 4.11 -16.18 -10.23
N PHE A 284 2.94 -16.24 -9.62
CA PHE A 284 2.78 -16.67 -8.24
C PHE A 284 2.12 -18.04 -8.16
N PRO A 285 2.83 -19.08 -7.65
CA PRO A 285 2.32 -20.45 -7.61
C PRO A 285 0.98 -20.59 -6.85
N SER A 286 0.69 -19.72 -5.92
CA SER A 286 -0.59 -19.66 -5.21
C SER A 286 -0.83 -18.33 -4.49
N VAL A 287 -2.07 -18.14 -4.01
CA VAL A 287 -2.46 -17.04 -3.13
C VAL A 287 -1.55 -16.92 -1.90
N LYS A 288 -1.04 -18.03 -1.36
CA LYS A 288 -0.13 -17.99 -0.20
C LYS A 288 1.20 -17.33 -0.55
N HIS A 289 1.73 -17.62 -1.74
CA HIS A 289 3.00 -17.04 -2.21
C HIS A 289 2.90 -15.52 -2.40
N ILE A 290 1.87 -15.04 -3.11
CA ILE A 290 1.67 -13.59 -3.28
C ILE A 290 1.37 -12.88 -1.95
N SER A 291 0.66 -13.54 -1.02
CA SER A 291 0.39 -12.97 0.32
C SER A 291 1.64 -12.84 1.18
N SER A 292 2.54 -13.82 1.10
CA SER A 292 3.85 -13.77 1.74
C SER A 292 4.73 -12.69 1.11
N TRP A 293 4.78 -12.65 -0.23
CA TRP A 293 5.54 -11.65 -0.98
C TRP A 293 5.06 -10.22 -0.71
N ALA A 294 3.75 -10.01 -0.51
CA ALA A 294 3.17 -8.73 -0.12
C ALA A 294 3.41 -8.36 1.35
N GLY A 295 3.97 -9.26 2.17
CA GLY A 295 4.18 -9.03 3.60
C GLY A 295 2.89 -8.96 4.41
N LEU A 296 1.84 -9.67 4.00
CA LEU A 296 0.54 -9.72 4.68
C LEU A 296 0.35 -10.99 5.53
N CYS A 297 1.31 -11.91 5.49
CA CYS A 297 1.29 -13.11 6.32
C CYS A 297 1.84 -12.83 7.73
N PRO A 298 1.29 -13.50 8.77
CA PRO A 298 1.88 -13.42 10.10
C PRO A 298 3.28 -14.04 10.10
N GLY A 299 4.22 -13.45 10.82
CA GLY A 299 5.63 -13.89 10.88
C GLY A 299 5.84 -15.22 11.60
N ASN A 300 4.81 -15.78 12.25
CA ASN A 300 4.84 -17.09 12.95
C ASN A 300 6.06 -17.32 13.82
N ASN A 301 6.55 -16.25 14.46
CA ASN A 301 7.74 -16.34 15.31
C ASN A 301 7.37 -16.98 16.66
N ARG A 302 7.35 -18.32 16.67
CA ARG A 302 7.07 -19.13 17.87
C ARG A 302 8.33 -19.88 18.29
N SER A 303 8.63 -19.87 19.60
CA SER A 303 9.68 -20.70 20.18
C SER A 303 9.18 -21.22 21.53
N ALA A 304 9.36 -22.52 21.81
CA ALA A 304 8.92 -23.18 23.03
C ALA A 304 7.46 -22.87 23.41
N GLY A 305 6.55 -22.92 22.46
CA GLY A 305 5.10 -22.66 22.66
C GLY A 305 4.72 -21.19 22.86
N LYS A 306 5.68 -20.27 22.96
CA LYS A 306 5.43 -18.84 23.17
C LYS A 306 5.53 -18.06 21.84
N ASN A 307 4.53 -17.19 21.56
CA ASN A 307 4.60 -16.24 20.45
C ASN A 307 5.59 -15.11 20.81
N LYS A 308 6.69 -15.00 20.07
CA LYS A 308 7.69 -13.94 20.27
C LYS A 308 7.29 -12.63 19.58
N SER A 309 6.56 -12.69 18.48
CA SER A 309 6.09 -11.50 17.75
C SER A 309 4.80 -11.80 16.99
N SER A 310 3.89 -10.81 16.94
CA SER A 310 2.70 -10.81 16.10
C SER A 310 2.90 -9.99 14.82
N GLN A 311 4.12 -9.52 14.56
CA GLN A 311 4.44 -8.76 13.35
C GLN A 311 4.31 -9.64 12.10
N THR A 312 3.90 -9.02 11.00
CA THR A 312 3.89 -9.68 9.69
C THR A 312 5.31 -9.80 9.15
N THR A 313 5.52 -10.75 8.22
CA THR A 313 6.77 -10.87 7.48
C THR A 313 7.09 -9.58 6.72
N GLY A 314 8.35 -9.34 6.44
CA GLY A 314 8.77 -8.34 5.45
C GLY A 314 8.21 -8.70 4.07
N GLY A 315 8.03 -7.70 3.20
CA GLY A 315 7.49 -7.92 1.86
C GLY A 315 7.48 -6.62 1.06
N ASN A 316 6.73 -6.59 -0.05
CA ASN A 316 6.62 -5.40 -0.89
C ASN A 316 5.85 -4.27 -0.16
N PRO A 317 6.53 -3.20 0.29
CA PRO A 317 5.90 -2.14 1.08
C PRO A 317 4.90 -1.31 0.27
N TRP A 318 5.07 -1.20 -1.05
CA TRP A 318 4.22 -0.44 -1.94
C TRP A 318 2.87 -1.12 -2.14
N LEU A 319 2.90 -2.43 -2.46
CA LEU A 319 1.67 -3.22 -2.58
C LEU A 319 0.94 -3.26 -1.24
N ARG A 320 1.66 -3.54 -0.14
CA ARG A 320 1.08 -3.58 1.20
C ARG A 320 0.40 -2.27 1.58
N SER A 321 1.05 -1.12 1.38
CA SER A 321 0.47 0.20 1.66
C SER A 321 -0.80 0.44 0.84
N SER A 322 -0.79 0.14 -0.46
CA SER A 322 -1.95 0.31 -1.33
C SER A 322 -3.13 -0.57 -0.88
N LEU A 323 -2.86 -1.82 -0.51
CA LEU A 323 -3.90 -2.73 0.00
C LEU A 323 -4.46 -2.30 1.36
N VAL A 324 -3.64 -1.75 2.25
CA VAL A 324 -4.10 -1.20 3.54
C VAL A 324 -4.97 0.03 3.33
N GLU A 325 -4.63 0.94 2.43
CA GLU A 325 -5.44 2.10 2.06
C GLU A 325 -6.80 1.67 1.48
N CYS A 326 -6.81 0.71 0.55
CA CYS A 326 -8.05 0.12 0.02
C CYS A 326 -8.88 -0.56 1.13
N SER A 327 -8.21 -1.21 2.08
CA SER A 327 -8.89 -1.84 3.21
C SER A 327 -9.58 -0.81 4.11
N TRP A 328 -8.97 0.33 4.38
CA TRP A 328 -9.61 1.44 5.07
C TRP A 328 -10.84 1.93 4.32
N ALA A 329 -10.73 2.18 3.02
CA ALA A 329 -11.86 2.59 2.19
C ALA A 329 -13.00 1.55 2.19
N ALA A 330 -12.68 0.26 2.23
CA ALA A 330 -13.67 -0.81 2.33
C ALA A 330 -14.44 -0.79 3.67
N THR A 331 -13.85 -0.31 4.77
CA THR A 331 -14.52 -0.29 6.09
C THR A 331 -15.71 0.64 6.16
N VAL A 332 -15.81 1.64 5.29
CA VAL A 332 -16.91 2.61 5.24
C VAL A 332 -17.99 2.24 4.20
N LYS A 333 -17.68 1.31 3.27
CA LYS A 333 -18.62 0.91 2.22
C LYS A 333 -19.75 0.04 2.80
N ARG A 334 -21.01 0.50 2.69
CA ARG A 334 -22.18 -0.26 3.16
C ARG A 334 -22.38 -1.53 2.33
N ASN A 335 -22.96 -2.55 2.94
CA ASN A 335 -23.28 -3.85 2.31
C ASN A 335 -22.07 -4.50 1.61
N CYS A 336 -20.90 -4.46 2.26
CA CYS A 336 -19.67 -5.01 1.75
C CYS A 336 -19.11 -6.07 2.71
N PHE A 337 -18.81 -7.24 2.19
CA PHE A 337 -18.21 -8.35 2.94
C PHE A 337 -16.93 -7.94 3.69
N LEU A 338 -16.07 -7.12 3.06
CA LEU A 338 -14.82 -6.66 3.68
C LEU A 338 -15.06 -5.78 4.91
N ARG A 339 -16.09 -4.91 4.87
CA ARG A 339 -16.52 -4.11 6.02
C ARG A 339 -16.97 -4.99 7.18
N GLU A 340 -17.84 -5.96 6.89
CA GLU A 340 -18.33 -6.88 7.92
C GLU A 340 -17.20 -7.72 8.53
N LYS A 341 -16.26 -8.18 7.70
CA LYS A 341 -15.08 -8.88 8.16
C LYS A 341 -14.23 -8.00 9.10
N PHE A 342 -14.03 -6.73 8.74
CA PHE A 342 -13.31 -5.77 9.58
C PHE A 342 -13.94 -5.64 10.96
N TRP A 343 -15.22 -5.27 11.01
CA TRP A 343 -15.91 -5.04 12.27
C TRP A 343 -16.02 -6.30 13.12
N ARG A 344 -16.23 -7.46 12.49
CA ARG A 344 -16.22 -8.75 13.20
C ARG A 344 -14.91 -9.04 13.90
N ILE A 345 -13.76 -8.67 13.29
CA ILE A 345 -12.45 -8.85 13.92
C ILE A 345 -12.25 -7.83 15.03
N VAL A 346 -12.55 -6.55 14.78
CA VAL A 346 -12.41 -5.49 15.79
C VAL A 346 -13.23 -5.78 17.04
N THR A 347 -14.49 -6.23 16.90
CA THR A 347 -15.37 -6.53 18.04
C THR A 347 -14.95 -7.79 18.83
N LYS A 348 -14.19 -8.70 18.21
CA LYS A 348 -13.66 -9.88 18.90
C LYS A 348 -12.41 -9.62 19.71
N THR A 349 -11.65 -8.57 19.37
CA THR A 349 -10.41 -8.24 20.11
C THR A 349 -10.74 -7.44 21.37
N ARG A 350 -10.13 -7.81 22.51
CA ARG A 350 -10.37 -7.14 23.82
C ARG A 350 -10.12 -5.62 23.73
N ASP A 351 -9.08 -5.22 23.02
CA ASP A 351 -8.62 -3.83 22.92
C ASP A 351 -9.20 -3.09 21.71
N HIS A 352 -10.16 -3.68 20.96
CA HIS A 352 -10.74 -3.12 19.75
C HIS A 352 -9.69 -2.58 18.73
N LYS A 353 -8.52 -3.25 18.66
CA LYS A 353 -7.39 -2.85 17.80
C LYS A 353 -7.77 -2.93 16.33
N LYS A 354 -7.71 -1.80 15.64
CA LYS A 354 -8.05 -1.69 14.21
C LYS A 354 -6.92 -2.17 13.29
N GLY A 355 -5.65 -2.01 13.69
CA GLY A 355 -4.50 -2.36 12.86
C GLY A 355 -4.47 -3.82 12.40
N PRO A 356 -4.53 -4.82 13.30
CA PRO A 356 -4.59 -6.22 12.91
C PRO A 356 -5.80 -6.57 12.03
N ALA A 357 -6.96 -5.93 12.29
CA ALA A 357 -8.15 -6.13 11.49
C ALA A 357 -7.96 -5.63 10.04
N LEU A 358 -7.28 -4.48 9.86
CA LEU A 358 -6.96 -3.95 8.54
C LEU A 358 -6.03 -4.87 7.76
N ILE A 359 -4.99 -5.40 8.40
CA ILE A 359 -4.08 -6.36 7.75
C ILE A 359 -4.84 -7.63 7.32
N ALA A 360 -5.76 -8.13 8.16
CA ALA A 360 -6.58 -9.28 7.81
C ALA A 360 -7.53 -8.99 6.63
N VAL A 361 -8.07 -7.76 6.54
CA VAL A 361 -8.87 -7.33 5.38
C VAL A 361 -8.00 -7.15 4.15
N ALA A 362 -6.80 -6.55 4.28
CA ALA A 362 -5.84 -6.40 3.18
C ALA A 362 -5.40 -7.76 2.61
N HIS A 363 -5.18 -8.75 3.47
CA HIS A 363 -4.90 -10.12 3.05
C HIS A 363 -6.07 -10.72 2.26
N THR A 364 -7.33 -10.51 2.73
CA THR A 364 -8.51 -10.99 2.00
C THR A 364 -8.69 -10.26 0.68
N LEU A 365 -8.46 -8.94 0.66
CA LEU A 365 -8.51 -8.14 -0.56
C LEU A 365 -7.51 -8.66 -1.59
N LEU A 366 -6.29 -9.00 -1.18
CA LEU A 366 -5.30 -9.60 -2.06
C LEU A 366 -5.73 -10.97 -2.61
N GLN A 367 -6.42 -11.79 -1.79
CA GLN A 367 -7.01 -13.05 -2.26
C GLN A 367 -8.05 -12.82 -3.35
N LEU A 368 -8.93 -11.82 -3.19
CA LEU A 368 -9.91 -11.43 -4.20
C LEU A 368 -9.25 -10.93 -5.49
N ILE A 369 -8.23 -10.09 -5.37
CA ILE A 369 -7.42 -9.61 -6.50
C ILE A 369 -6.81 -10.78 -7.26
N PHE A 370 -6.16 -11.70 -6.55
CA PHE A 370 -5.57 -12.91 -7.15
C PHE A 370 -6.62 -13.72 -7.91
N GLN A 371 -7.78 -13.97 -7.30
CA GLN A 371 -8.87 -14.72 -7.92
C GLN A 371 -9.41 -14.02 -9.17
N VAL A 372 -9.67 -12.71 -9.09
CA VAL A 372 -10.19 -11.91 -10.19
C VAL A 372 -9.22 -11.89 -11.37
N LEU A 373 -7.92 -11.65 -11.13
CA LEU A 373 -6.91 -11.65 -12.18
C LEU A 373 -6.63 -13.04 -12.75
N SER A 374 -6.63 -14.10 -11.94
CA SER A 374 -6.41 -15.47 -12.41
C SER A 374 -7.57 -16.02 -13.23
N THR A 375 -8.81 -15.64 -12.92
CA THR A 375 -10.00 -16.14 -13.60
C THR A 375 -10.47 -15.28 -14.76
N GLY A 376 -10.01 -14.02 -14.83
CA GLY A 376 -10.51 -13.03 -15.78
C GLY A 376 -11.98 -12.62 -15.56
N LYS A 377 -12.57 -13.00 -14.41
CA LYS A 377 -13.99 -12.73 -14.12
C LYS A 377 -14.13 -11.57 -13.13
N PRO A 378 -15.13 -10.68 -13.34
CA PRO A 378 -15.37 -9.56 -12.43
C PRO A 378 -15.76 -10.05 -11.05
N TYR A 379 -15.43 -9.26 -10.04
CA TYR A 379 -15.88 -9.51 -8.66
C TYR A 379 -17.38 -9.35 -8.54
N VAL A 380 -18.02 -10.34 -7.93
CA VAL A 380 -19.44 -10.29 -7.57
C VAL A 380 -19.56 -10.28 -6.06
N GLU A 381 -20.15 -9.22 -5.52
CA GLU A 381 -20.44 -9.13 -4.08
C GLU A 381 -21.54 -10.14 -3.69
N ARG A 382 -21.13 -11.17 -2.97
CA ARG A 382 -22.05 -12.22 -2.51
C ARG A 382 -22.79 -11.84 -1.24
N GLY A 383 -22.55 -10.63 -0.72
CA GLY A 383 -23.08 -10.18 0.55
C GLY A 383 -22.47 -10.90 1.75
N VAL A 384 -22.97 -10.56 2.92
CA VAL A 384 -22.58 -11.24 4.15
C VAL A 384 -23.32 -12.57 4.20
N PRO A 385 -22.64 -13.71 4.38
CA PRO A 385 -23.34 -14.97 4.60
C PRO A 385 -24.34 -14.81 5.75
N PRO A 386 -25.57 -15.30 5.61
CA PRO A 386 -26.52 -15.23 6.71
C PRO A 386 -25.88 -15.86 7.95
N LEU A 387 -26.04 -15.18 9.08
CA LEU A 387 -25.55 -15.70 10.36
C LEU A 387 -26.14 -17.09 10.58
N ASP A 388 -25.32 -18.05 10.94
CA ASP A 388 -25.83 -19.32 11.42
C ASP A 388 -26.74 -19.10 12.65
N GLU A 389 -27.65 -20.00 12.89
CA GLU A 389 -28.65 -19.86 13.96
C GLU A 389 -27.99 -19.69 15.35
N ARG A 390 -26.85 -20.33 15.60
CA ARG A 390 -26.10 -20.20 16.85
C ARG A 390 -25.48 -18.80 16.98
N GLN A 391 -24.93 -18.27 15.91
CA GLN A 391 -24.36 -16.92 15.88
C GLN A 391 -25.47 -15.88 16.04
N ARG A 392 -26.59 -16.02 15.33
CA ARG A 392 -27.76 -15.16 15.45
C ARG A 392 -28.28 -15.15 16.90
N ASN A 393 -28.50 -16.31 17.50
CA ASN A 393 -28.99 -16.44 18.86
C ASN A 393 -28.02 -15.90 19.91
N ARG A 394 -26.70 -15.98 19.67
CA ARG A 394 -25.67 -15.37 20.52
C ARG A 394 -25.73 -13.84 20.49
N ILE A 395 -25.88 -13.25 19.29
CA ILE A 395 -26.01 -11.80 19.11
C ILE A 395 -27.30 -11.31 19.77
N ILE A 396 -28.43 -11.99 19.54
CA ILE A 396 -29.71 -11.66 20.16
C ILE A 396 -29.57 -11.65 21.68
N ARG A 397 -29.08 -12.73 22.28
CA ARG A 397 -28.85 -12.83 23.74
C ARG A 397 -27.97 -11.72 24.29
N HIS A 398 -26.93 -11.31 23.54
CA HIS A 398 -26.08 -10.21 23.94
C HIS A 398 -26.82 -8.88 24.00
N HIS A 399 -27.61 -8.56 22.96
CA HIS A 399 -28.36 -7.32 22.90
C HIS A 399 -29.50 -7.29 23.91
N VAL A 400 -30.23 -8.39 24.09
CA VAL A 400 -31.26 -8.52 25.13
C VAL A 400 -30.71 -8.27 26.53
N ARG A 401 -29.55 -8.88 26.85
CA ARG A 401 -28.86 -8.67 28.13
C ARG A 401 -28.41 -7.21 28.32
N ARG A 402 -27.97 -6.55 27.25
CA ARG A 402 -27.57 -5.15 27.29
C ARG A 402 -28.77 -4.22 27.47
N LEU A 403 -29.88 -4.49 26.81
CA LEU A 403 -31.13 -3.74 27.00
C LEU A 403 -31.69 -3.94 28.40
N GLY A 404 -31.65 -5.18 28.96
CA GLY A 404 -32.01 -5.44 30.34
C GLY A 404 -31.20 -4.66 31.37
N LYS A 405 -29.88 -4.42 31.12
CA LYS A 405 -29.04 -3.56 31.96
C LYS A 405 -29.42 -2.07 31.90
N LEU A 406 -30.10 -1.66 30.83
CA LEU A 406 -30.66 -0.30 30.65
C LEU A 406 -32.08 -0.16 31.14
N GLY A 407 -32.62 -1.18 31.89
CA GLY A 407 -33.96 -1.17 32.39
C GLY A 407 -35.07 -1.53 31.39
N ILE A 408 -34.67 -1.91 30.15
CA ILE A 408 -35.66 -2.25 29.10
C ILE A 408 -35.91 -3.76 29.12
N ALA A 409 -37.15 -4.17 29.45
CA ALA A 409 -37.61 -5.55 29.38
C ALA A 409 -38.18 -5.86 27.99
N ILE A 410 -37.73 -6.97 27.38
CA ILE A 410 -38.25 -7.46 26.09
C ILE A 410 -39.13 -8.64 26.39
N HIS A 411 -40.44 -8.49 26.24
CA HIS A 411 -41.43 -9.51 26.55
C HIS A 411 -41.77 -10.46 25.39
N SER A 412 -41.53 -10.06 24.15
CA SER A 412 -41.65 -10.95 22.98
C SER A 412 -40.72 -10.56 21.86
N MET A 413 -40.17 -11.55 21.14
CA MET A 413 -39.46 -11.38 19.91
C MET A 413 -40.15 -12.18 18.81
N GLN A 414 -40.80 -11.49 17.89
CA GLN A 414 -41.32 -12.12 16.68
C GLN A 414 -40.22 -12.02 15.59
N PRO A 415 -39.87 -13.11 14.89
CA PRO A 415 -39.04 -13.01 13.72
C PRO A 415 -39.76 -12.13 12.69
N ALA A 416 -39.05 -11.06 12.20
CA ALA A 416 -39.55 -10.32 11.05
C ALA A 416 -39.72 -11.31 9.89
N ALA A 417 -40.92 -11.39 9.32
CA ALA A 417 -41.14 -12.15 8.10
C ALA A 417 -40.07 -11.75 7.07
N THR A 418 -39.45 -12.72 6.44
CA THR A 418 -38.43 -12.56 5.41
C THR A 418 -39.00 -11.79 4.22
N ALA A 419 -39.01 -10.48 4.33
CA ALA A 419 -39.19 -9.57 3.22
C ALA A 419 -37.79 -9.06 2.84
N GLY A 420 -37.47 -9.18 1.56
CA GLY A 420 -36.20 -8.76 0.99
C GLY A 420 -35.77 -7.37 1.42
N LEU A 421 -34.47 -7.21 1.60
CA LEU A 421 -33.68 -5.99 1.67
C LEU A 421 -34.43 -4.69 2.06
N GLY A 422 -34.24 -4.28 3.33
CA GLY A 422 -34.26 -2.85 3.62
C GLY A 422 -35.51 -2.22 4.23
N ARG A 423 -36.06 -2.75 5.35
CA ARG A 423 -36.87 -1.91 6.26
C ARG A 423 -36.38 -2.05 7.70
N PRO A 424 -36.34 -0.94 8.48
CA PRO A 424 -35.91 -0.97 9.87
C PRO A 424 -36.95 -1.74 10.70
N LEU A 425 -36.48 -2.54 11.66
CA LEU A 425 -37.27 -3.15 12.72
C LEU A 425 -38.08 -2.05 13.43
N LYS A 426 -39.42 -2.12 13.40
CA LYS A 426 -40.25 -1.36 14.33
C LYS A 426 -40.07 -1.97 15.72
N ALA A 427 -39.31 -1.34 16.57
CA ALA A 427 -39.31 -1.61 18.00
C ALA A 427 -40.56 -0.96 18.57
N VAL A 428 -41.46 -1.74 19.13
CA VAL A 428 -42.49 -1.23 19.99
C VAL A 428 -41.85 -0.95 21.33
N LEU A 429 -41.58 0.33 21.59
CA LEU A 429 -41.12 0.83 22.90
C LEU A 429 -42.34 0.72 23.84
N LEU A 430 -42.26 -0.13 24.85
CA LEU A 430 -43.18 -0.16 25.98
C LEU A 430 -42.54 0.56 27.17
N GLU A 431 -43.36 1.24 27.92
CA GLU A 431 -43.07 2.20 28.98
C GLU A 431 -42.11 1.68 30.08
N PRO A 432 -41.38 2.57 30.78
CA PRO A 432 -40.48 2.20 31.86
C PRO A 432 -41.27 1.59 33.04
N ARG A 433 -40.72 0.59 33.69
CA ARG A 433 -41.24 0.01 34.93
C ARG A 433 -41.43 1.09 35.98
N PRO A 434 -42.59 1.10 36.69
CA PRO A 434 -42.70 1.93 37.88
C PRO A 434 -41.67 1.50 38.93
N GLN A 435 -41.03 2.49 39.55
CA GLN A 435 -40.15 2.27 40.66
C GLN A 435 -40.93 1.67 41.82
N ALA A 436 -40.40 0.60 42.43
CA ALA A 436 -40.97 0.05 43.65
C ALA A 436 -40.87 1.07 44.78
N PRO A 437 -41.86 1.22 45.63
CA PRO A 437 -41.79 2.12 46.78
C PRO A 437 -40.73 1.65 47.78
N SER A 438 -40.06 2.62 48.39
CA SER A 438 -39.04 2.51 49.40
C SER A 438 -39.38 1.67 50.62
#